data_9d0b47654226aea058cb6e65e535289c
#
_entry.id   9d0b47654226aea058cb6e65e535289c
#
_cell.length_a   1.000
_cell.length_b   1.000
_cell.length_c   1.000
_cell.angle_alpha   90.00
_cell.angle_beta   90.00
_cell.angle_gamma   90.00
#
_symmetry.space_group_name_H-M   'P 1'
#
loop_
_entity.id
_entity.type
_entity.pdbx_description
1 polymer ?
#
loop_
_entity_poly.entity_id
_entity_poly.type
_entity_poly.pdbx_seq_one_letter_code
_entity_poly.pdbx_strand_id
1 'polypeptide(L)'
;VTEIIYALGAESQLVAVDTTSNFPSAAADLPSVGYVRALSTEGMLSTDPTLILGEDDMGPPEVLSQLQSLGIELSVIPEVWSGKGILTKVECVSSIVGADRRASDALIGSLQEHLDELSARRSQIDKPIRAALLLALRDGVPTAAGSATSGNGVLEMAGLTNVFADFE
;
A
#
# COMPACT_ATOMS: atom_id res chain seq x y z
N VAL A 1 -1.31 -0.05 -3.69
CA VAL A 1 -2.39 0.42 -4.57
C VAL A 1 -2.39 -0.35 -5.88
N THR A 2 -1.30 -0.37 -6.63
CA THR A 2 -1.17 -1.03 -7.95
C THR A 2 -1.64 -2.49 -7.94
N GLU A 3 -1.22 -3.28 -6.96
CA GLU A 3 -1.63 -4.69 -6.80
C GLU A 3 -3.17 -4.85 -6.67
N ILE A 4 -3.81 -3.93 -5.95
CA ILE A 4 -5.26 -3.94 -5.78
C ILE A 4 -5.95 -3.67 -7.12
N ILE A 5 -5.47 -2.72 -7.91
CA ILE A 5 -6.02 -2.40 -9.23
C ILE A 5 -5.94 -3.61 -10.16
N TYR A 6 -4.81 -4.33 -10.17
CA TYR A 6 -4.67 -5.59 -10.92
C TYR A 6 -5.60 -6.68 -10.40
N ALA A 7 -5.70 -6.84 -9.07
CA ALA A 7 -6.59 -7.85 -8.48
C ALA A 7 -8.08 -7.58 -8.75
N LEU A 8 -8.44 -6.33 -9.00
CA LEU A 8 -9.79 -5.91 -9.40
C LEU A 8 -10.05 -6.02 -10.91
N GLY A 9 -9.04 -6.35 -11.73
CA GLY A 9 -9.15 -6.40 -13.19
C GLY A 9 -9.30 -5.01 -13.84
N ALA A 10 -8.77 -3.97 -13.18
CA ALA A 10 -8.86 -2.58 -13.62
C ALA A 10 -7.53 -2.03 -14.16
N GLU A 11 -6.55 -2.90 -14.42
CA GLU A 11 -5.19 -2.56 -14.86
C GLU A 11 -5.15 -1.79 -16.17
N SER A 12 -6.15 -1.93 -17.02
CA SER A 12 -6.25 -1.17 -18.28
C SER A 12 -6.40 0.35 -18.07
N GLN A 13 -6.70 0.80 -16.85
CA GLN A 13 -6.76 2.20 -16.47
C GLN A 13 -5.40 2.76 -16.06
N LEU A 14 -4.40 1.90 -15.79
CA LEU A 14 -3.08 2.34 -15.40
C LEU A 14 -2.29 2.86 -16.60
N VAL A 15 -1.89 4.12 -16.57
CA VAL A 15 -1.04 4.74 -17.59
C VAL A 15 0.43 4.78 -17.18
N ALA A 16 0.70 4.75 -15.88
CA ALA A 16 2.05 4.71 -15.30
C ALA A 16 2.01 4.24 -13.84
N VAL A 17 3.18 3.87 -13.32
CA VAL A 17 3.39 3.45 -11.93
C VAL A 17 4.66 4.05 -11.35
N ASP A 18 4.81 4.07 -10.03
CA ASP A 18 6.06 4.42 -9.38
C ASP A 18 7.08 3.28 -9.42
N THR A 19 8.35 3.58 -9.09
CA THR A 19 9.44 2.59 -9.13
C THR A 19 9.31 1.46 -8.11
N THR A 20 8.42 1.56 -7.13
CA THR A 20 8.19 0.53 -6.09
C THR A 20 7.05 -0.42 -6.44
N SER A 21 6.25 -0.09 -7.45
CA SER A 21 5.13 -0.88 -7.95
C SER A 21 5.59 -2.03 -8.86
N ASN A 22 6.22 -3.05 -8.27
CA ASN A 22 6.88 -4.15 -8.98
C ASN A 22 6.03 -5.42 -9.08
N PHE A 23 4.84 -5.45 -8.51
CA PHE A 23 3.95 -6.59 -8.53
C PHE A 23 2.52 -6.18 -8.95
N PRO A 24 1.83 -7.02 -9.76
CA PRO A 24 2.38 -8.18 -10.47
C PRO A 24 3.46 -7.76 -11.49
N SER A 25 4.22 -8.71 -12.04
CA SER A 25 5.32 -8.39 -12.97
C SER A 25 4.92 -7.53 -14.17
N ALA A 26 3.66 -7.64 -14.60
CA ALA A 26 3.11 -6.80 -15.67
C ALA A 26 3.09 -5.30 -15.33
N ALA A 27 3.08 -4.93 -14.05
CA ALA A 27 3.16 -3.54 -13.65
C ALA A 27 4.51 -2.89 -14.00
N ALA A 28 5.59 -3.68 -14.01
CA ALA A 28 6.93 -3.21 -14.36
C ALA A 28 7.08 -2.87 -15.86
N ASP A 29 6.13 -3.28 -16.70
CA ASP A 29 6.12 -2.96 -18.14
C ASP A 29 5.50 -1.59 -18.43
N LEU A 30 4.84 -0.97 -17.42
CA LEU A 30 4.24 0.35 -17.54
C LEU A 30 5.31 1.47 -17.43
N PRO A 31 5.06 2.64 -18.02
CA PRO A 31 5.89 3.83 -17.81
C PRO A 31 6.07 4.11 -16.32
N SER A 32 7.29 4.49 -15.91
CA SER A 32 7.57 4.84 -14.52
C SER A 32 7.59 6.35 -14.32
N VAL A 33 6.90 6.82 -13.29
CA VAL A 33 6.91 8.22 -12.83
C VAL A 33 8.00 8.53 -11.81
N GLY A 34 8.89 7.59 -11.54
CA GLY A 34 9.97 7.73 -10.55
C GLY A 34 9.57 7.22 -9.17
N TYR A 35 10.32 7.63 -8.15
CA TYR A 35 10.09 7.20 -6.78
C TYR A 35 8.94 8.00 -6.15
N VAL A 36 8.01 7.31 -5.48
CA VAL A 36 6.77 7.89 -4.93
C VAL A 36 6.99 9.14 -4.05
N ARG A 37 8.12 9.24 -3.32
CA ARG A 37 8.48 10.40 -2.48
C ARG A 37 9.31 11.45 -3.19
N ALA A 38 9.64 11.25 -4.46
CA ALA A 38 10.47 12.15 -5.27
C ALA A 38 9.88 12.31 -6.68
N LEU A 39 8.57 12.49 -6.76
CA LEU A 39 7.86 12.72 -7.99
C LEU A 39 8.25 14.05 -8.62
N SER A 40 8.11 14.18 -9.93
CA SER A 40 8.26 15.45 -10.65
C SER A 40 7.00 15.76 -11.45
N THR A 41 6.66 17.05 -11.51
CA THR A 41 5.49 17.50 -12.30
C THR A 41 5.63 17.08 -13.76
N GLU A 42 6.80 17.26 -14.35
CA GLU A 42 7.06 16.90 -15.77
C GLU A 42 6.91 15.39 -15.98
N GLY A 43 7.49 14.56 -15.10
CA GLY A 43 7.39 13.10 -15.17
C GLY A 43 5.95 12.64 -15.08
N MET A 44 5.16 13.21 -14.18
CA MET A 44 3.73 12.89 -14.05
C MET A 44 2.95 13.30 -15.29
N LEU A 45 3.12 14.55 -15.76
CA LEU A 45 2.40 15.08 -16.93
C LEU A 45 2.74 14.35 -18.23
N SER A 46 3.94 13.79 -18.35
CA SER A 46 4.37 13.04 -19.55
C SER A 46 3.52 11.81 -19.82
N THR A 47 2.78 11.33 -18.82
CA THR A 47 1.92 10.14 -18.90
C THR A 47 0.45 10.48 -19.12
N ASP A 48 0.12 11.79 -19.24
CA ASP A 48 -1.24 12.31 -19.44
C ASP A 48 -2.30 11.74 -18.47
N PRO A 49 -2.05 11.77 -17.15
CA PRO A 49 -2.97 11.17 -16.19
C PRO A 49 -4.18 12.07 -15.98
N THR A 50 -5.35 11.46 -15.81
CA THR A 50 -6.56 12.17 -15.36
C THR A 50 -6.74 12.08 -13.84
N LEU A 51 -6.16 11.04 -13.22
CA LEU A 51 -6.22 10.79 -11.79
C LEU A 51 -4.85 10.31 -11.31
N ILE A 52 -4.40 10.82 -10.18
CA ILE A 52 -3.27 10.33 -9.42
C ILE A 52 -3.81 9.66 -8.16
N LEU A 53 -3.44 8.40 -7.98
CA LEU A 53 -3.89 7.58 -6.86
C LEU A 53 -2.67 7.04 -6.10
N GLY A 54 -2.57 7.35 -4.82
CA GLY A 54 -1.47 6.87 -3.98
C GLY A 54 -1.74 7.00 -2.50
N GLU A 55 -0.72 6.86 -1.69
CA GLU A 55 -0.79 6.87 -0.22
C GLU A 55 -0.25 8.20 0.35
N ASP A 56 -0.35 8.37 1.67
CA ASP A 56 -0.01 9.62 2.38
C ASP A 56 1.44 10.06 2.19
N ASP A 57 2.32 9.13 1.85
CA ASP A 57 3.75 9.36 1.68
C ASP A 57 4.15 9.82 0.27
N MET A 58 3.18 10.01 -0.63
CA MET A 58 3.43 10.63 -1.93
C MET A 58 4.01 12.03 -1.78
N GLY A 59 4.95 12.37 -2.65
CA GLY A 59 5.53 13.70 -2.62
C GLY A 59 6.58 13.98 -3.67
N PRO A 60 7.15 15.17 -3.62
CA PRO A 60 6.99 16.19 -2.58
C PRO A 60 5.64 16.94 -2.66
N PRO A 61 5.14 17.53 -1.56
CA PRO A 61 3.84 18.20 -1.50
C PRO A 61 3.67 19.34 -2.53
N GLU A 62 4.74 20.02 -2.88
CA GLU A 62 4.76 21.09 -3.87
C GLU A 62 4.39 20.57 -5.26
N VAL A 63 4.87 19.38 -5.61
CA VAL A 63 4.56 18.72 -6.88
C VAL A 63 3.08 18.34 -6.93
N LEU A 64 2.56 17.76 -5.84
CA LEU A 64 1.15 17.38 -5.75
C LEU A 64 0.24 18.60 -5.87
N SER A 65 0.56 19.70 -5.16
CA SER A 65 -0.18 20.97 -5.24
C SER A 65 -0.15 21.55 -6.65
N GLN A 66 0.98 21.47 -7.34
CA GLN A 66 1.11 21.94 -8.72
C GLN A 66 0.25 21.11 -9.68
N LEU A 67 0.27 19.77 -9.56
CA LEU A 67 -0.56 18.88 -10.38
C LEU A 67 -2.06 19.15 -10.19
N GLN A 68 -2.50 19.33 -8.93
CA GLN A 68 -3.88 19.73 -8.64
C GLN A 68 -4.25 21.08 -9.26
N SER A 69 -3.34 22.08 -9.24
CA SER A 69 -3.59 23.39 -9.87
C SER A 69 -3.75 23.31 -11.39
N LEU A 70 -3.20 22.27 -12.01
CA LEU A 70 -3.34 21.95 -13.43
C LEU A 70 -4.62 21.15 -13.75
N GLY A 71 -5.45 20.88 -12.74
CA GLY A 71 -6.73 20.21 -12.91
C GLY A 71 -6.66 18.67 -12.84
N ILE A 72 -5.53 18.10 -12.44
CA ILE A 72 -5.40 16.66 -12.25
C ILE A 72 -6.00 16.29 -10.91
N GLU A 73 -6.91 15.31 -10.91
CA GLU A 73 -7.49 14.77 -9.68
C GLU A 73 -6.43 14.01 -8.88
N LEU A 74 -6.42 14.24 -7.57
CA LEU A 74 -5.53 13.54 -6.63
C LEU A 74 -6.36 12.86 -5.56
N SER A 75 -6.25 11.55 -5.45
CA SER A 75 -6.88 10.74 -4.42
C SER A 75 -5.84 10.08 -3.53
N VAL A 76 -5.90 10.38 -2.24
CA VAL A 76 -5.01 9.80 -1.23
C VAL A 76 -5.75 8.67 -0.52
N ILE A 77 -5.16 7.49 -0.55
CA ILE A 77 -5.69 6.30 0.12
C ILE A 77 -5.14 6.27 1.54
N PRO A 78 -6.01 6.25 2.57
CA PRO A 78 -5.58 6.18 3.96
C PRO A 78 -4.78 4.90 4.23
N GLU A 79 -3.66 5.02 4.93
CA GLU A 79 -2.87 3.88 5.38
C GLU A 79 -3.26 3.46 6.80
N VAL A 80 -3.75 2.22 6.94
CA VAL A 80 -4.04 1.60 8.24
C VAL A 80 -3.41 0.21 8.24
N TRP A 81 -2.34 0.06 8.99
CA TRP A 81 -1.52 -1.18 9.03
C TRP A 81 -2.17 -2.27 9.87
N SER A 82 -3.34 -2.74 9.44
CA SER A 82 -4.09 -3.81 10.09
C SER A 82 -4.89 -4.61 9.05
N GLY A 83 -5.33 -5.80 9.40
CA GLY A 83 -6.19 -6.60 8.53
C GLY A 83 -7.45 -5.84 8.08
N LYS A 84 -8.10 -5.12 8.99
CA LYS A 84 -9.24 -4.26 8.64
C LYS A 84 -8.84 -3.12 7.70
N GLY A 85 -7.65 -2.54 7.90
CA GLY A 85 -7.12 -1.50 7.02
C GLY A 85 -6.90 -1.99 5.60
N ILE A 86 -6.48 -3.25 5.41
CA ILE A 86 -6.34 -3.86 4.07
C ILE A 86 -7.69 -3.89 3.37
N LEU A 87 -8.76 -4.34 4.04
CA LEU A 87 -10.10 -4.40 3.45
C LEU A 87 -10.61 -3.01 3.08
N THR A 88 -10.47 -2.04 3.99
CA THR A 88 -10.85 -0.63 3.73
C THR A 88 -10.06 -0.05 2.55
N LYS A 89 -8.77 -0.37 2.42
CA LYS A 89 -7.95 0.05 1.28
C LYS A 89 -8.49 -0.50 -0.04
N VAL A 90 -8.88 -1.78 -0.07
CA VAL A 90 -9.48 -2.42 -1.25
C VAL A 90 -10.82 -1.76 -1.61
N GLU A 91 -11.70 -1.51 -0.62
CA GLU A 91 -12.97 -0.82 -0.83
C GLU A 91 -12.77 0.58 -1.42
N CYS A 92 -11.82 1.34 -0.85
CA CYS A 92 -11.50 2.69 -1.30
C CYS A 92 -10.99 2.70 -2.74
N VAL A 93 -9.98 1.88 -3.07
CA VAL A 93 -9.43 1.78 -4.43
C VAL A 93 -10.51 1.33 -5.41
N SER A 94 -11.29 0.30 -5.05
CA SER A 94 -12.39 -0.22 -5.88
C SER A 94 -13.41 0.87 -6.24
N SER A 95 -13.79 1.70 -5.25
CA SER A 95 -14.73 2.80 -5.46
C SER A 95 -14.16 3.87 -6.39
N ILE A 96 -12.88 4.22 -6.23
CA ILE A 96 -12.23 5.28 -7.00
C ILE A 96 -12.05 4.86 -8.47
N VAL A 97 -11.61 3.62 -8.73
CA VAL A 97 -11.40 3.13 -10.09
C VAL A 97 -12.70 2.63 -10.75
N GLY A 98 -13.83 2.66 -10.04
CA GLY A 98 -15.11 2.18 -10.55
C GLY A 98 -15.08 0.68 -10.91
N ALA A 99 -14.41 -0.13 -10.08
CA ALA A 99 -14.26 -1.55 -10.33
C ALA A 99 -15.61 -2.29 -10.32
N ASP A 100 -15.69 -3.41 -11.03
CA ASP A 100 -16.88 -4.26 -10.99
C ASP A 100 -17.18 -4.74 -9.57
N ARG A 101 -18.43 -4.58 -9.15
CA ARG A 101 -18.84 -4.90 -7.78
C ARG A 101 -18.59 -6.36 -7.41
N ARG A 102 -18.77 -7.29 -8.37
CA ARG A 102 -18.54 -8.72 -8.08
C ARG A 102 -17.06 -9.01 -7.89
N ALA A 103 -16.18 -8.35 -8.66
CA ALA A 103 -14.74 -8.46 -8.49
C ALA A 103 -14.32 -7.92 -7.12
N SER A 104 -14.88 -6.77 -6.71
CA SER A 104 -14.62 -6.17 -5.40
C SER A 104 -15.08 -7.06 -4.25
N ASP A 105 -16.33 -7.54 -4.31
CA ASP A 105 -16.92 -8.41 -3.28
C ASP A 105 -16.14 -9.74 -3.18
N ALA A 106 -15.69 -10.29 -4.30
CA ALA A 106 -14.90 -11.53 -4.33
C ALA A 106 -13.51 -11.32 -3.71
N LEU A 107 -12.82 -10.23 -4.05
CA LEU A 107 -11.51 -9.91 -3.49
C LEU A 107 -11.59 -9.67 -1.98
N ILE A 108 -12.56 -8.87 -1.53
CA ILE A 108 -12.79 -8.58 -0.10
C ILE A 108 -13.13 -9.86 0.65
N GLY A 109 -14.02 -10.71 0.11
CA GLY A 109 -14.38 -11.99 0.71
C GLY A 109 -13.18 -12.91 0.89
N SER A 110 -12.36 -13.07 -0.16
CA SER A 110 -11.13 -13.88 -0.09
C SER A 110 -10.13 -13.35 0.94
N LEU A 111 -9.94 -12.03 1.00
CA LEU A 111 -9.05 -11.42 2.00
C LEU A 111 -9.59 -11.60 3.41
N GLN A 112 -10.90 -11.46 3.62
CA GLN A 112 -11.53 -11.69 4.91
C GLN A 112 -11.33 -13.14 5.39
N GLU A 113 -11.51 -14.13 4.52
CA GLU A 113 -11.26 -15.53 4.84
C GLU A 113 -9.81 -15.77 5.30
N HIS A 114 -8.82 -15.20 4.60
CA HIS A 114 -7.42 -15.30 5.00
C HIS A 114 -7.14 -14.61 6.36
N LEU A 115 -7.77 -13.45 6.61
CA LEU A 115 -7.63 -12.75 7.90
C LEU A 115 -8.27 -13.54 9.05
N ASP A 116 -9.39 -14.21 8.80
CA ASP A 116 -10.06 -15.07 9.78
C ASP A 116 -9.19 -16.31 10.09
N GLU A 117 -8.58 -16.92 9.08
CA GLU A 117 -7.61 -18.01 9.28
C GLU A 117 -6.41 -17.55 10.10
N LEU A 118 -5.83 -16.38 9.81
CA LEU A 118 -4.74 -15.82 10.59
C LEU A 118 -5.16 -15.58 12.04
N SER A 119 -6.35 -15.05 12.26
CA SER A 119 -6.92 -14.84 13.59
C SER A 119 -7.10 -16.16 14.36
N ALA A 120 -7.61 -17.19 13.69
CA ALA A 120 -7.75 -18.52 14.29
C ALA A 120 -6.41 -19.15 14.67
N ARG A 121 -5.37 -18.99 13.82
CA ARG A 121 -4.00 -19.45 14.14
C ARG A 121 -3.40 -18.68 15.33
N ARG A 122 -3.60 -17.35 15.36
CA ARG A 122 -3.14 -16.51 16.49
C ARG A 122 -3.72 -16.94 17.81
N SER A 123 -5.00 -17.31 17.85
CA SER A 123 -5.69 -17.73 19.07
C SER A 123 -5.10 -19.02 19.67
N GLN A 124 -4.30 -19.76 18.92
CA GLN A 124 -3.61 -20.99 19.36
C GLN A 124 -2.20 -20.71 19.94
N ILE A 125 -1.76 -19.46 19.94
CA ILE A 125 -0.45 -19.09 20.49
C ILE A 125 -0.58 -18.90 21.99
N ASP A 126 -0.12 -19.88 22.75
CA ASP A 126 -0.20 -19.88 24.23
C ASP A 126 0.71 -18.84 24.88
N LYS A 127 1.83 -18.52 24.24
CA LYS A 127 2.83 -17.59 24.79
C LYS A 127 3.19 -16.54 23.75
N PRO A 128 3.22 -15.24 24.14
CA PRO A 128 3.66 -14.19 23.25
C PRO A 128 5.07 -14.45 22.70
N ILE A 129 5.20 -14.48 21.39
CA ILE A 129 6.48 -14.59 20.70
C ILE A 129 6.96 -13.17 20.41
N ARG A 130 8.11 -12.80 20.95
CA ARG A 130 8.73 -11.51 20.70
C ARG A 130 9.52 -11.55 19.40
N ALA A 131 9.30 -10.56 18.55
CA ALA A 131 9.95 -10.47 17.24
C ALA A 131 10.39 -9.03 16.93
N ALA A 132 11.32 -8.91 16.00
CA ALA A 132 11.71 -7.65 15.37
C ALA A 132 11.70 -7.83 13.86
N LEU A 133 11.19 -6.83 13.14
CA LEU A 133 11.33 -6.76 11.70
C LEU A 133 12.43 -5.76 11.38
N LEU A 134 13.51 -6.25 10.78
CA LEU A 134 14.64 -5.41 10.37
C LEU A 134 14.46 -4.99 8.91
N LEU A 135 14.47 -3.68 8.68
CA LEU A 135 14.33 -3.08 7.34
C LEU A 135 15.68 -2.95 6.63
N ALA A 136 16.73 -2.65 7.38
CA ALA A 136 18.07 -2.46 6.85
C ALA A 136 19.14 -2.68 7.91
N LEU A 137 20.35 -2.94 7.46
CA LEU A 137 21.57 -2.92 8.26
C LEU A 137 22.58 -2.05 7.55
N ARG A 138 22.89 -0.86 8.12
CA ARG A 138 23.87 0.07 7.56
C ARG A 138 25.00 0.26 8.56
N ASP A 139 26.23 -0.04 8.15
CA ASP A 139 27.44 0.11 8.99
C ASP A 139 27.31 -0.57 10.37
N GLY A 140 26.64 -1.73 10.42
CA GLY A 140 26.37 -2.47 11.65
C GLY A 140 25.22 -1.92 12.50
N VAL A 141 24.55 -0.83 12.07
CA VAL A 141 23.40 -0.24 12.77
C VAL A 141 22.10 -0.75 12.12
N PRO A 142 21.25 -1.50 12.85
CA PRO A 142 19.97 -1.95 12.32
C PRO A 142 18.94 -0.82 12.32
N THR A 143 18.14 -0.77 11.25
CA THR A 143 16.88 -0.05 11.20
C THR A 143 15.76 -1.07 11.36
N ALA A 144 14.90 -0.90 12.35
CA ALA A 144 13.81 -1.80 12.66
C ALA A 144 12.46 -1.08 12.54
N ALA A 145 11.40 -1.86 12.33
CA ALA A 145 10.04 -1.36 12.32
C ALA A 145 9.58 -1.03 13.74
N GLY A 146 9.19 0.23 13.99
CA GLY A 146 8.54 0.70 15.22
C GLY A 146 7.02 0.55 15.17
N SER A 147 6.31 1.14 16.14
CA SER A 147 4.85 0.99 16.32
C SER A 147 4.02 1.53 15.15
N ALA A 148 4.40 2.67 14.60
CA ALA A 148 3.67 3.35 13.53
C ALA A 148 4.17 2.94 12.14
N THR A 149 4.31 1.61 11.88
CA THR A 149 4.84 1.10 10.62
C THR A 149 4.06 -0.11 10.11
N SER A 150 4.08 -0.32 8.80
CA SER A 150 3.54 -1.52 8.17
C SER A 150 4.19 -2.81 8.71
N GLY A 151 5.49 -2.74 9.05
CA GLY A 151 6.21 -3.86 9.66
C GLY A 151 5.62 -4.28 11.02
N ASN A 152 5.22 -3.32 11.84
CA ASN A 152 4.50 -3.62 13.08
C ASN A 152 3.15 -4.30 12.81
N GLY A 153 2.39 -3.78 11.86
CA GLY A 153 1.11 -4.37 11.45
C GLY A 153 1.25 -5.83 11.00
N VAL A 154 2.30 -6.14 10.24
CA VAL A 154 2.60 -7.52 9.82
C VAL A 154 2.92 -8.41 11.03
N LEU A 155 3.75 -7.95 11.98
CA LEU A 155 4.06 -8.69 13.19
C LEU A 155 2.81 -8.97 14.03
N GLU A 156 1.96 -7.96 14.21
CA GLU A 156 0.69 -8.10 14.94
C GLU A 156 -0.27 -9.07 14.26
N MET A 157 -0.43 -8.99 12.94
CA MET A 157 -1.25 -9.93 12.19
C MET A 157 -0.74 -11.37 12.30
N ALA A 158 0.58 -11.56 12.38
CA ALA A 158 1.19 -12.86 12.62
C ALA A 158 1.08 -13.35 14.08
N GLY A 159 0.52 -12.56 15.00
CA GLY A 159 0.41 -12.88 16.42
C GLY A 159 1.71 -12.71 17.20
N LEU A 160 2.63 -11.89 16.67
CA LEU A 160 3.92 -11.60 17.29
C LEU A 160 3.86 -10.28 18.05
N THR A 161 4.70 -10.15 19.07
CA THR A 161 4.88 -8.91 19.81
C THR A 161 6.14 -8.21 19.31
N ASN A 162 6.00 -7.03 18.73
CA ASN A 162 7.14 -6.24 18.28
C ASN A 162 7.98 -5.77 19.48
N VAL A 163 9.27 -6.07 19.47
CA VAL A 163 10.19 -5.65 20.54
C VAL A 163 10.52 -4.16 20.51
N PHE A 164 10.17 -3.49 19.39
CA PHE A 164 10.33 -2.06 19.18
C PHE A 164 9.00 -1.30 19.15
N ALA A 165 7.93 -1.85 19.74
CA ALA A 165 6.61 -1.21 19.77
C ALA A 165 6.57 0.11 20.56
N ASP A 166 7.55 0.39 21.42
CA ASP A 166 7.68 1.64 22.17
C ASP A 166 8.37 2.76 21.36
N PHE A 167 8.77 2.48 20.12
CA PHE A 167 9.43 3.42 19.22
C PHE A 167 8.55 3.68 17.99
N GLU A 168 8.56 4.92 17.50
CA GLU A 168 7.91 5.33 16.25
C GLU A 168 8.84 5.20 15.05
#